data_35d2228313985ff7fd5aaa1f7bf8c2a0
#
_entry.id   35d2228313985ff7fd5aaa1f7bf8c2a0
#
_cell.length_a   1.000
_cell.length_b   1.000
_cell.length_c   1.000
_cell.angle_alpha   90.00
_cell.angle_beta   90.00
_cell.angle_gamma   90.00
#
_symmetry.space_group_name_H-M   'P 1'
#
loop_
_entity.id
_entity.type
_entity.pdbx_description
1 polymer ?
#
loop_
_entity_poly.entity_id
_entity_poly.type
_entity_poly.pdbx_seq_one_letter_code
_entity_poly.pdbx_strand_id
1 'polypeptide(L)'
;MRDVAYIALGSNLGQREVFLAQARRAIATLAKTRVVGQTEAEETAPIGPIAQGPFLNQMVAIETELSPQDLLAALKRIEEEAGRVRTTRWGPRTLDLDIVMFERQSVREPGLTVPHPELSNRGFWLRELATLRSARVG
;
A
#
# COMPACT_ATOMS: atom_id res chain seq x y z
N MET A 1 -2.43 -17.69 -11.43
CA MET A 1 -2.92 -18.19 -10.14
C MET A 1 -3.50 -17.03 -9.34
N ARG A 2 -4.68 -17.21 -8.80
CA ARG A 2 -5.31 -16.16 -7.98
C ARG A 2 -4.74 -16.18 -6.57
N ASP A 3 -4.41 -15.02 -6.07
CA ASP A 3 -3.89 -14.88 -4.71
C ASP A 3 -4.50 -13.64 -4.07
N VAL A 4 -4.34 -13.50 -2.78
CA VAL A 4 -4.74 -12.30 -2.07
C VAL A 4 -3.49 -11.52 -1.71
N ALA A 5 -3.49 -10.23 -2.02
CA ALA A 5 -2.40 -9.33 -1.69
C ALA A 5 -2.93 -8.18 -0.85
N TYR A 6 -2.06 -7.64 -0.01
CA TYR A 6 -2.37 -6.51 0.86
C TYR A 6 -1.48 -5.34 0.47
N ILE A 7 -2.11 -4.20 0.22
CA ILE A 7 -1.42 -3.00 -0.26
C ILE A 7 -1.65 -1.89 0.76
N ALA A 8 -0.55 -1.31 1.22
CA ALA A 8 -0.59 -0.15 2.11
C ALA A 8 -0.59 1.12 1.28
N LEU A 9 -1.50 2.03 1.60
CA LEU A 9 -1.62 3.34 0.98
C LEU A 9 -1.25 4.39 2.01
N GLY A 10 -0.48 5.40 1.61
CA GLY A 10 -0.14 6.51 2.50
C GLY A 10 0.04 7.81 1.74
N SER A 11 -0.32 8.91 2.39
CA SER A 11 -0.14 10.26 1.84
C SER A 11 0.06 11.25 2.99
N ASN A 12 1.04 12.14 2.86
CA ASN A 12 1.20 13.23 3.84
C ASN A 12 1.48 14.57 3.17
N LEU A 13 1.16 14.69 1.90
CA LEU A 13 1.36 15.92 1.15
C LEU A 13 0.13 16.20 0.30
N GLY A 14 -0.37 17.44 0.36
CA GLY A 14 -1.54 17.84 -0.39
C GLY A 14 -2.85 17.32 0.20
N GLN A 15 -3.81 17.04 -0.65
CA GLN A 15 -5.13 16.54 -0.23
C GLN A 15 -5.08 15.03 -0.05
N ARG A 16 -4.63 14.60 1.11
CA ARG A 16 -4.35 13.21 1.42
C ARG A 16 -5.53 12.27 1.14
N GLU A 17 -6.74 12.68 1.55
CA GLU A 17 -7.94 11.85 1.38
C GLU A 17 -8.28 11.66 -0.09
N VAL A 18 -8.09 12.69 -0.89
CA VAL A 18 -8.32 12.61 -2.33
C VAL A 18 -7.34 11.64 -2.98
N PHE A 19 -6.07 11.71 -2.60
CA PHE A 19 -5.05 10.79 -3.14
C PHE A 19 -5.34 9.35 -2.78
N LEU A 20 -5.75 9.08 -1.53
CA LEU A 20 -6.13 7.72 -1.15
C LEU A 20 -7.34 7.22 -1.93
N ALA A 21 -8.35 8.07 -2.11
CA ALA A 21 -9.54 7.69 -2.87
C ALA A 21 -9.20 7.39 -4.33
N GLN A 22 -8.35 8.21 -4.94
CA GLN A 22 -7.90 7.96 -6.31
C GLN A 22 -7.13 6.65 -6.42
N ALA A 23 -6.25 6.38 -5.46
CA ALA A 23 -5.48 5.13 -5.43
C ALA A 23 -6.40 3.92 -5.33
N ARG A 24 -7.39 3.96 -4.45
CA ARG A 24 -8.35 2.85 -4.32
C ARG A 24 -9.08 2.58 -5.63
N ARG A 25 -9.52 3.64 -6.31
CA ARG A 25 -10.22 3.50 -7.59
C ARG A 25 -9.29 2.91 -8.66
N ALA A 26 -8.05 3.38 -8.71
CA ALA A 26 -7.09 2.89 -9.69
C ALA A 26 -6.76 1.41 -9.44
N ILE A 27 -6.58 1.02 -8.18
CA ILE A 27 -6.31 -0.37 -7.83
C ILE A 27 -7.50 -1.26 -8.22
N ALA A 28 -8.72 -0.77 -8.00
CA ALA A 28 -9.93 -1.53 -8.31
C ALA A 28 -10.10 -1.78 -9.82
N THR A 29 -9.46 -0.97 -10.66
CA THR A 29 -9.54 -1.12 -12.12
C THR A 29 -8.39 -1.90 -12.73
N LEU A 30 -7.43 -2.37 -11.93
CA LEU A 30 -6.31 -3.16 -12.44
C LEU A 30 -6.82 -4.47 -13.05
N ALA A 31 -6.14 -4.91 -14.13
CA ALA A 31 -6.50 -6.15 -14.80
C ALA A 31 -6.47 -7.32 -13.81
N LYS A 32 -7.44 -8.23 -13.95
CA LYS A 32 -7.48 -9.49 -13.18
C LYS A 32 -7.46 -9.26 -11.67
N THR A 33 -8.01 -8.14 -11.22
CA THR A 33 -7.90 -7.71 -9.82
C THR A 33 -9.23 -7.21 -9.32
N ARG A 34 -9.52 -7.53 -8.06
CA ARG A 34 -10.75 -7.10 -7.38
C ARG A 34 -10.42 -6.71 -5.94
N VAL A 35 -10.89 -5.56 -5.50
CA VAL A 35 -10.75 -5.16 -4.10
C VAL A 35 -11.75 -5.96 -3.27
N VAL A 36 -11.26 -6.64 -2.23
CA VAL A 36 -12.09 -7.50 -1.37
C VAL A 36 -12.16 -7.02 0.07
N GLY A 37 -11.44 -5.94 0.40
CA GLY A 37 -11.52 -5.34 1.73
C GLY A 37 -10.70 -4.10 1.81
N GLN A 38 -11.02 -3.27 2.79
CA GLN A 38 -10.24 -2.07 3.08
C GLN A 38 -10.43 -1.68 4.53
N THR A 39 -9.38 -1.13 5.13
CA THR A 39 -9.47 -0.57 6.48
C THR A 39 -9.96 0.87 6.38
N GLU A 40 -10.33 1.45 7.53
CA GLU A 40 -10.56 2.88 7.58
C GLU A 40 -9.22 3.61 7.51
N ALA A 41 -9.22 4.82 6.96
CA ALA A 41 -8.02 5.64 6.92
C ALA A 41 -7.70 6.15 8.32
N GLU A 42 -6.42 6.15 8.70
CA GLU A 42 -5.98 6.63 10.00
C GLU A 42 -4.72 7.47 9.86
N GLU A 43 -4.53 8.41 10.78
CA GLU A 43 -3.31 9.20 10.80
C GLU A 43 -2.23 8.50 11.60
N THR A 44 -0.99 8.55 11.10
CA THR A 44 0.18 8.06 11.81
C THR A 44 1.29 9.11 11.75
N ALA A 45 2.18 9.08 12.77
CA ALA A 45 3.34 9.96 12.77
C ALA A 45 4.30 9.57 11.65
N PRO A 46 4.98 10.55 11.03
CA PRO A 46 5.98 10.23 10.02
C PRO A 46 7.16 9.47 10.62
N ILE A 47 7.75 8.59 9.82
CA ILE A 47 8.91 7.78 10.20
C ILE A 47 10.15 8.43 9.61
N GLY A 48 11.22 8.51 10.39
CA GLY A 48 12.49 9.07 9.96
C GLY A 48 12.77 10.46 10.53
N PRO A 49 13.93 11.03 10.18
CA PRO A 49 14.43 12.25 10.83
C PRO A 49 13.87 13.55 10.25
N ILE A 50 13.16 13.50 9.13
CA ILE A 50 12.66 14.71 8.45
C ILE A 50 11.37 15.18 9.11
N ALA A 51 11.34 16.45 9.54
CA ALA A 51 10.12 17.04 10.07
C ALA A 51 9.10 17.22 8.95
N GLN A 52 7.90 16.68 9.15
CA GLN A 52 6.83 16.73 8.14
C GLN A 52 5.50 16.41 8.82
N GLY A 53 4.40 16.64 8.09
CA GLY A 53 3.07 16.36 8.61
C GLY A 53 2.78 14.87 8.72
N PRO A 54 1.73 14.49 9.47
CA PRO A 54 1.38 13.10 9.63
C PRO A 54 0.88 12.49 8.32
N PHE A 55 1.10 11.17 8.20
CA PHE A 55 0.55 10.39 7.09
C PHE A 55 -0.91 10.05 7.36
N LEU A 56 -1.70 10.05 6.30
CA LEU A 56 -2.98 9.37 6.30
C LEU A 56 -2.75 8.02 5.66
N ASN A 57 -3.08 6.94 6.37
CA ASN A 57 -2.78 5.57 5.96
C ASN A 57 -4.04 4.73 5.85
N GLN A 58 -3.99 3.77 4.94
CA GLN A 58 -5.06 2.80 4.75
C GLN A 58 -4.45 1.53 4.16
N MET A 59 -5.09 0.39 4.38
CA MET A 59 -4.68 -0.86 3.73
C MET A 59 -5.86 -1.43 2.97
N VAL A 60 -5.60 -1.96 1.77
CA VAL A 60 -6.62 -2.67 1.00
C VAL A 60 -6.17 -4.10 0.75
N ALA A 61 -7.14 -5.00 0.71
CA ALA A 61 -6.93 -6.38 0.32
C ALA A 61 -7.49 -6.56 -1.09
N ILE A 62 -6.72 -7.21 -1.95
CA ILE A 62 -7.16 -7.50 -3.32
C ILE A 62 -7.04 -8.98 -3.60
N GLU A 63 -7.96 -9.51 -4.41
CA GLU A 63 -7.75 -10.78 -5.10
C GLU A 63 -7.19 -10.44 -6.47
N THR A 64 -6.10 -11.08 -6.86
CA THR A 64 -5.43 -10.76 -8.10
C THR A 64 -4.75 -11.97 -8.72
N GLU A 65 -4.68 -11.98 -10.06
CA GLU A 65 -3.86 -12.93 -10.80
C GLU A 65 -2.57 -12.30 -11.28
N LEU A 66 -2.35 -11.03 -10.96
CA LEU A 66 -1.08 -10.37 -11.30
C LEU A 66 0.04 -10.97 -10.46
N SER A 67 1.20 -11.12 -11.07
CA SER A 67 2.40 -11.49 -10.32
C SER A 67 2.80 -10.34 -9.40
N PRO A 68 3.59 -10.61 -8.35
CA PRO A 68 4.12 -9.52 -7.52
C PRO A 68 4.86 -8.46 -8.34
N GLN A 69 5.60 -8.86 -9.37
CA GLN A 69 6.34 -7.95 -10.22
C GLN A 69 5.41 -7.05 -11.04
N ASP A 70 4.36 -7.63 -11.63
CA ASP A 70 3.39 -6.88 -12.41
C ASP A 70 2.57 -5.95 -11.52
N LEU A 71 2.21 -6.40 -10.32
CA LEU A 71 1.52 -5.56 -9.37
C LEU A 71 2.38 -4.36 -8.96
N LEU A 72 3.65 -4.60 -8.67
CA LEU A 72 4.58 -3.51 -8.33
C LEU A 72 4.65 -2.47 -9.44
N ALA A 73 4.77 -2.91 -10.69
CA ALA A 73 4.82 -2.00 -11.83
C ALA A 73 3.54 -1.17 -11.95
N ALA A 74 2.39 -1.80 -11.72
CA ALA A 74 1.10 -1.11 -11.77
C ALA A 74 0.99 -0.06 -10.65
N LEU A 75 1.43 -0.40 -9.44
CA LEU A 75 1.38 0.53 -8.31
C LEU A 75 2.30 1.72 -8.54
N LYS A 76 3.47 1.50 -9.11
CA LYS A 76 4.39 2.60 -9.43
C LYS A 76 3.78 3.57 -10.44
N ARG A 77 3.05 3.05 -11.43
CA ARG A 77 2.34 3.91 -12.39
C ARG A 77 1.28 4.75 -11.69
N ILE A 78 0.55 4.16 -10.76
CA ILE A 78 -0.46 4.90 -10.00
C ILE A 78 0.20 6.03 -9.19
N GLU A 79 1.34 5.76 -8.55
CA GLU A 79 2.09 6.79 -7.82
C GLU A 79 2.53 7.93 -8.74
N GLU A 80 3.04 7.59 -9.91
CA GLU A 80 3.50 8.58 -10.89
C GLU A 80 2.35 9.45 -11.39
N GLU A 81 1.21 8.85 -11.66
CA GLU A 81 0.02 9.58 -12.10
C GLU A 81 -0.54 10.49 -11.01
N ALA A 82 -0.29 10.17 -9.76
CA ALA A 82 -0.67 11.02 -8.63
C ALA A 82 0.32 12.18 -8.42
N GLY A 83 1.34 12.32 -9.29
CA GLY A 83 2.32 13.38 -9.18
C GLY A 83 3.31 13.17 -8.04
N ARG A 84 3.73 11.92 -7.80
CA ARG A 84 4.69 11.62 -6.75
C ARG A 84 5.97 12.40 -6.95
N VAL A 85 6.36 13.19 -5.94
CA VAL A 85 7.57 13.97 -5.97
C VAL A 85 8.62 13.31 -5.08
N ARG A 86 9.77 12.97 -5.67
CA ARG A 86 10.89 12.41 -4.90
C ARG A 86 11.80 13.56 -4.48
N THR A 87 11.77 13.90 -3.22
CA THR A 87 12.63 14.94 -2.66
C THR A 87 13.78 14.32 -1.89
N THR A 88 13.48 13.67 -0.77
CA THR A 88 14.46 12.99 0.06
C THR A 88 13.91 11.63 0.45
N ARG A 89 14.78 10.73 0.92
CA ARG A 89 14.39 9.36 1.25
C ARG A 89 13.22 9.26 2.21
N TRP A 90 13.17 10.09 3.24
CA TRP A 90 12.13 10.04 4.27
C TRP A 90 11.20 11.25 4.20
N GLY A 91 11.26 12.00 3.09
CA GLY A 91 10.49 13.23 2.93
C GLY A 91 9.02 13.00 2.58
N PRO A 92 8.27 14.10 2.42
CA PRO A 92 6.83 14.04 2.12
C PRO A 92 6.53 13.31 0.82
N ARG A 93 5.36 12.66 0.76
CA ARG A 93 4.87 11.93 -0.40
C ARG A 93 3.42 12.28 -0.67
N THR A 94 3.10 12.55 -1.94
CA THR A 94 1.71 12.69 -2.35
C THR A 94 0.98 11.36 -2.22
N LEU A 95 1.63 10.27 -2.63
CA LEU A 95 1.06 8.93 -2.53
C LEU A 95 2.17 7.89 -2.48
N ASP A 96 2.12 7.03 -1.49
CA ASP A 96 2.98 5.86 -1.38
C ASP A 96 2.10 4.62 -1.42
N LEU A 97 2.50 3.66 -2.25
CA LEU A 97 1.83 2.36 -2.36
C LEU A 97 2.86 1.27 -2.15
N ASP A 98 2.65 0.44 -1.13
CA ASP A 98 3.56 -0.65 -0.80
C ASP A 98 2.83 -1.99 -0.82
N ILE A 99 3.44 -3.00 -1.44
CA ILE A 99 2.95 -4.36 -1.32
C ILE A 99 3.42 -4.88 0.03
N VAL A 100 2.48 -5.13 0.93
CA VAL A 100 2.80 -5.60 2.29
C VAL A 100 3.06 -7.09 2.29
N MET A 101 2.15 -7.87 1.71
CA MET A 101 2.34 -9.31 1.56
C MET A 101 1.35 -9.92 0.57
N PHE A 102 1.67 -11.12 0.10
CA PHE A 102 0.75 -12.03 -0.57
C PHE A 102 0.47 -13.20 0.38
N GLU A 103 -0.72 -13.79 0.29
CA GLU A 103 -1.04 -14.94 1.15
C GLU A 103 -0.31 -16.21 0.75
N ARG A 104 -0.04 -16.40 -0.54
CA ARG A 104 0.45 -17.68 -1.06
C ARG A 104 1.86 -17.65 -1.63
N GLN A 105 2.51 -16.50 -1.67
CA GLN A 105 3.82 -16.41 -2.28
C GLN A 105 4.68 -15.37 -1.57
N SER A 106 5.98 -15.57 -1.68
CA SER A 106 6.96 -14.62 -1.17
C SER A 106 7.98 -14.35 -2.27
N VAL A 107 8.61 -13.18 -2.21
CA VAL A 107 9.58 -12.75 -3.22
C VAL A 107 10.75 -12.10 -2.50
N ARG A 108 11.95 -12.39 -2.96
CA ARG A 108 13.14 -11.71 -2.46
C ARG A 108 14.06 -11.45 -3.65
N GLU A 109 13.94 -10.25 -4.21
CA GLU A 109 14.76 -9.86 -5.34
C GLU A 109 15.03 -8.35 -5.28
N PRO A 110 16.01 -7.82 -6.03
CA PRO A 110 16.28 -6.39 -6.01
C PRO A 110 15.01 -5.59 -6.35
N GLY A 111 14.67 -4.65 -5.47
CA GLY A 111 13.52 -3.78 -5.68
C GLY A 111 12.17 -4.36 -5.26
N LEU A 112 12.13 -5.64 -4.86
CA LEU A 112 10.86 -6.25 -4.45
C LEU A 112 11.08 -7.36 -3.44
N THR A 113 10.72 -7.09 -2.19
CA THR A 113 10.74 -8.08 -1.12
C THR A 113 9.34 -8.16 -0.51
N VAL A 114 8.75 -9.33 -0.54
CA VAL A 114 7.41 -9.60 -0.01
C VAL A 114 7.47 -10.87 0.84
N PRO A 115 7.07 -10.85 2.08
CA PRO A 115 6.49 -9.75 2.86
C PRO A 115 7.44 -8.55 2.97
N HIS A 116 6.86 -7.37 3.07
CA HIS A 116 7.64 -6.13 3.13
C HIS A 116 8.60 -6.16 4.31
N PRO A 117 9.87 -5.72 4.11
CA PRO A 117 10.87 -5.81 5.19
C PRO A 117 10.49 -5.02 6.45
N GLU A 118 9.69 -3.96 6.30
CA GLU A 118 9.29 -3.12 7.42
C GLU A 118 8.02 -3.57 8.13
N LEU A 119 7.39 -4.66 7.67
CA LEU A 119 6.11 -5.10 8.23
C LEU A 119 6.20 -5.31 9.74
N SER A 120 7.23 -5.99 10.22
CA SER A 120 7.37 -6.28 11.65
C SER A 120 7.66 -5.03 12.48
N ASN A 121 8.09 -3.94 11.87
CA ASN A 121 8.44 -2.69 12.55
C ASN A 121 7.33 -1.65 12.51
N ARG A 122 6.24 -1.90 11.78
CA ARG A 122 5.14 -0.94 11.64
C ARG A 122 3.88 -1.50 12.29
N GLY A 123 3.67 -1.12 13.54
CA GLY A 123 2.52 -1.62 14.31
C GLY A 123 1.18 -1.35 13.64
N PHE A 124 1.03 -0.19 12.96
CA PHE A 124 -0.22 0.12 12.29
C PHE A 124 -0.46 -0.80 11.08
N TRP A 125 0.60 -1.24 10.38
CA TRP A 125 0.45 -2.24 9.32
C TRP A 125 0.00 -3.58 9.88
N LEU A 126 0.59 -3.99 11.01
CA LEU A 126 0.22 -5.25 11.64
C LEU A 126 -1.25 -5.24 12.06
N ARG A 127 -1.73 -4.13 12.63
CA ARG A 127 -3.14 -3.99 13.01
C ARG A 127 -4.07 -4.02 11.79
N GLU A 128 -3.72 -3.26 10.76
CA GLU A 128 -4.53 -3.19 9.55
C GLU A 128 -4.58 -4.54 8.87
N LEU A 129 -3.45 -5.23 8.78
CA LEU A 129 -3.37 -6.57 8.19
C LEU A 129 -4.23 -7.55 8.97
N ALA A 130 -4.15 -7.53 10.30
CA ALA A 130 -4.95 -8.42 11.13
C ALA A 130 -6.44 -8.17 10.94
N THR A 131 -6.86 -6.91 10.83
CA THR A 131 -8.25 -6.55 10.58
C THR A 131 -8.75 -7.15 9.27
N LEU A 132 -7.97 -7.00 8.20
CA LEU A 132 -8.37 -7.50 6.88
C LEU A 132 -8.39 -9.02 6.83
N ARG A 133 -7.43 -9.68 7.45
CA ARG A 133 -7.37 -11.13 7.46
C ARG A 133 -8.49 -11.74 8.30
N SER A 134 -8.82 -11.12 9.41
CA SER A 134 -9.94 -11.58 10.26
C SER A 134 -11.28 -11.47 9.54
N ALA A 135 -11.49 -10.39 8.81
CA ALA A 135 -12.72 -10.21 8.04
C ALA A 135 -12.89 -11.28 6.96
N ARG A 136 -11.78 -11.78 6.40
CA ARG A 136 -11.83 -12.80 5.36
C ARG A 136 -12.15 -14.20 5.90
N VAL A 137 -11.77 -14.47 7.15
CA VAL A 137 -11.99 -15.77 7.77
C VAL A 137 -13.43 -15.90 8.28
N GLY A 138 -13.99 -14.80 8.70
CA GLY A 138 -15.36 -14.77 9.20
C GLY A 138 -16.36 -14.77 8.09
#